data_aed319d312e2e5c6ac86a157c1c46901
#
_entry.id   aed319d312e2e5c6ac86a157c1c46901
#
_cell.length_a   1.000
_cell.length_b   1.000
_cell.length_c   1.000
_cell.angle_alpha   90.00
_cell.angle_beta   90.00
_cell.angle_gamma   90.00
#
_symmetry.space_group_name_H-M   'P 1'
#
loop_
_entity.id
_entity.type
_entity.pdbx_description
1 polymer ?
#
loop_
_entity_poly.entity_id
_entity_poly.type
_entity_poly.pdbx_seq_one_letter_code
_entity_poly.pdbx_strand_id
1 'polypeptide(L)'
;MDENLSLGRMQITDDLSQLLAVLPESIRTTLEQHPKLSVLVEVVMDLGRYPEARFPDGAEYLSEITITRADLQACVDRIGSFSGDNRAGIERTLHRISCLRNRTGEIIGLTCRVGRAVYGT
;
A
#
# COMPACT_ATOMS: atom_id res chain seq x y z
N MET A 1 -10.80 -5.24 -29.34
CA MET A 1 -10.21 -4.78 -28.09
C MET A 1 -9.95 -3.28 -28.18
N ASP A 2 -10.36 -2.56 -27.18
CA ASP A 2 -10.16 -1.13 -27.16
C ASP A 2 -8.83 -0.81 -26.52
N GLU A 3 -7.85 -0.44 -27.33
CA GLU A 3 -6.50 -0.18 -26.85
C GLU A 3 -6.44 1.05 -25.93
N ASN A 4 -7.23 2.07 -26.22
CA ASN A 4 -7.23 3.27 -25.39
C ASN A 4 -7.76 3.00 -24.00
N LEU A 5 -8.80 2.21 -23.88
CA LEU A 5 -9.34 1.80 -22.59
C LEU A 5 -8.34 0.94 -21.84
N SER A 6 -7.67 0.05 -22.56
CA SER A 6 -6.62 -0.80 -22.02
C SER A 6 -5.47 0.02 -21.45
N LEU A 7 -5.01 1.03 -22.18
CA LEU A 7 -3.92 1.89 -21.74
C LEU A 7 -4.28 2.65 -20.46
N GLY A 8 -5.52 3.17 -20.37
CA GLY A 8 -5.96 3.85 -19.16
C GLY A 8 -5.95 2.94 -17.95
N ARG A 9 -6.39 1.69 -18.13
CA ARG A 9 -6.35 0.69 -17.06
C ARG A 9 -4.93 0.32 -16.69
N MET A 10 -4.05 0.21 -17.67
CA MET A 10 -2.65 -0.12 -17.43
C MET A 10 -1.95 0.94 -16.60
N GLN A 11 -2.23 2.22 -16.83
CA GLN A 11 -1.64 3.29 -16.04
C GLN A 11 -2.07 3.21 -14.57
N ILE A 12 -3.35 2.99 -14.31
CA ILE A 12 -3.85 2.81 -12.96
C ILE A 12 -3.25 1.57 -12.32
N THR A 13 -3.18 0.48 -13.09
CA THR A 13 -2.62 -0.79 -12.62
C THR A 13 -1.14 -0.65 -12.31
N ASP A 14 -0.39 0.06 -13.16
CA ASP A 14 1.03 0.26 -12.94
C ASP A 14 1.29 1.04 -11.67
N ASP A 15 0.53 2.10 -11.43
CA ASP A 15 0.65 2.86 -10.20
C ASP A 15 0.37 1.99 -8.97
N LEU A 16 -0.68 1.19 -9.03
CA LEU A 16 -1.00 0.24 -7.96
C LEU A 16 0.08 -0.82 -7.82
N SER A 17 0.61 -1.31 -8.92
CA SER A 17 1.70 -2.29 -8.89
C SER A 17 2.90 -1.76 -8.11
N GLN A 18 3.21 -0.50 -8.27
CA GLN A 18 4.32 0.12 -7.55
C GLN A 18 4.07 0.17 -6.05
N LEU A 19 2.83 0.44 -5.63
CA LEU A 19 2.48 0.38 -4.22
C LEU A 19 2.52 -1.06 -3.70
N LEU A 20 1.94 -1.99 -4.45
CA LEU A 20 1.90 -3.39 -4.06
C LEU A 20 3.31 -3.98 -3.95
N ALA A 21 4.24 -3.50 -4.76
CA ALA A 21 5.61 -3.99 -4.77
C ALA A 21 6.35 -3.76 -3.45
N VAL A 22 5.92 -2.78 -2.64
CA VAL A 22 6.56 -2.53 -1.34
C VAL A 22 5.96 -3.38 -0.21
N LEU A 23 4.83 -4.03 -0.45
CA LEU A 23 4.14 -4.85 0.54
C LEU A 23 4.75 -6.24 0.65
N PRO A 24 4.57 -6.93 1.79
CA PRO A 24 4.95 -8.34 1.91
C PRO A 24 4.26 -9.17 0.83
N GLU A 25 4.95 -10.19 0.36
CA GLU A 25 4.48 -11.01 -0.76
C GLU A 25 3.08 -11.58 -0.55
N SER A 26 2.81 -12.11 0.66
CA SER A 26 1.51 -12.70 0.96
C SER A 26 0.38 -11.68 0.86
N ILE A 27 0.61 -10.47 1.34
CA ILE A 27 -0.37 -9.39 1.29
C ILE A 27 -0.56 -8.93 -0.16
N ARG A 28 0.54 -8.77 -0.90
CA ARG A 28 0.51 -8.40 -2.30
C ARG A 28 -0.30 -9.39 -3.12
N THR A 29 -0.03 -10.67 -2.95
CA THR A 29 -0.72 -11.73 -3.69
C THR A 29 -2.22 -11.71 -3.42
N THR A 30 -2.60 -11.56 -2.16
CA THR A 30 -4.01 -11.48 -1.76
C THR A 30 -4.70 -10.29 -2.42
N LEU A 31 -4.03 -9.14 -2.42
CA LEU A 31 -4.60 -7.93 -3.04
C LEU A 31 -4.68 -8.03 -4.55
N GLU A 32 -3.68 -8.63 -5.19
CA GLU A 32 -3.69 -8.80 -6.65
C GLU A 32 -4.89 -9.61 -7.12
N GLN A 33 -5.39 -10.49 -6.29
CA GLN A 33 -6.55 -11.34 -6.59
C GLN A 33 -7.86 -10.78 -6.04
N HIS A 34 -7.80 -9.64 -5.37
CA HIS A 34 -8.98 -9.08 -4.72
C HIS A 34 -9.90 -8.41 -5.75
N PRO A 35 -11.21 -8.71 -5.70
CA PRO A 35 -12.15 -8.15 -6.69
C PRO A 35 -12.32 -6.64 -6.59
N LYS A 36 -11.99 -6.05 -5.45
CA LYS A 36 -12.12 -4.61 -5.24
C LYS A 36 -10.79 -3.86 -5.29
N LEU A 37 -9.74 -4.48 -5.83
CA LEU A 37 -8.42 -3.86 -5.87
C LEU A 37 -8.44 -2.49 -6.51
N SER A 38 -9.24 -2.30 -7.57
CA SER A 38 -9.29 -1.04 -8.30
C SER A 38 -9.80 0.14 -7.47
N VAL A 39 -10.49 -0.13 -6.36
CA VAL A 39 -11.01 0.92 -5.47
C VAL A 39 -10.36 0.89 -4.09
N LEU A 40 -9.25 0.21 -3.96
CA LEU A 40 -8.50 0.17 -2.70
C LEU A 40 -8.14 1.58 -2.26
N VAL A 41 -8.37 1.89 -0.99
CA VAL A 41 -8.07 3.20 -0.40
C VAL A 41 -6.72 3.18 0.31
N GLU A 42 -6.52 2.22 1.20
CA GLU A 42 -5.26 2.12 1.93
C GLU A 42 -5.05 0.72 2.50
N VAL A 43 -3.80 0.41 2.81
CA VAL A 43 -3.41 -0.82 3.50
C VAL A 43 -2.74 -0.43 4.80
N VAL A 44 -3.21 -1.00 5.90
CA VAL A 44 -2.68 -0.72 7.24
C VAL A 44 -1.98 -1.95 7.77
N MET A 45 -0.73 -1.79 8.17
CA MET A 45 0.10 -2.86 8.71
C MET A 45 0.68 -2.40 10.04
N ASP A 46 0.08 -2.85 11.14
CA ASP A 46 0.55 -2.54 12.48
C ASP A 46 1.15 -3.79 13.13
N LEU A 47 2.26 -3.60 13.84
CA LEU A 47 2.96 -4.70 14.50
C LEU A 47 2.02 -5.46 15.42
N GLY A 48 1.98 -6.79 15.26
CA GLY A 48 1.16 -7.66 16.09
C GLY A 48 -0.32 -7.69 15.74
N ARG A 49 -0.72 -7.02 14.68
CA ARG A 49 -2.11 -7.01 14.22
C ARG A 49 -2.22 -7.64 12.84
N TYR A 50 -3.43 -8.02 12.46
CA TYR A 50 -3.69 -8.51 11.10
C TYR A 50 -3.62 -7.35 10.11
N PRO A 51 -3.04 -7.57 8.93
CA PRO A 51 -3.02 -6.54 7.90
C PRO A 51 -4.44 -6.26 7.41
N GLU A 52 -4.74 -4.98 7.25
CA GLU A 52 -6.09 -4.53 6.91
C GLU A 52 -6.07 -3.74 5.61
N ALA A 53 -7.02 -4.03 4.74
CA ALA A 53 -7.25 -3.23 3.53
C ALA A 53 -8.52 -2.44 3.72
N ARG A 54 -8.48 -1.16 3.34
CA ARG A 54 -9.64 -0.29 3.41
C ARG A 54 -10.14 0.03 2.02
N PHE A 55 -11.46 -0.14 1.86
CA PHE A 55 -12.18 0.15 0.63
C PHE A 55 -13.27 1.17 0.93
N PRO A 56 -13.87 1.82 -0.08
CA PRO A 56 -14.90 2.82 0.19
C PRO A 56 -16.09 2.31 1.01
N ASP A 57 -16.40 1.02 0.90
CA ASP A 57 -17.53 0.41 1.61
C ASP A 57 -17.15 -0.31 2.90
N GLY A 58 -15.90 -0.23 3.34
CA GLY A 58 -15.49 -0.81 4.60
C GLY A 58 -14.09 -1.39 4.55
N ALA A 59 -13.71 -2.03 5.65
CA ALA A 59 -12.37 -2.60 5.80
C ALA A 59 -12.44 -4.11 5.90
N GLU A 60 -11.37 -4.76 5.45
CA GLU A 60 -11.24 -6.22 5.49
C GLU A 60 -9.84 -6.59 5.96
N TYR A 61 -9.72 -7.65 6.72
CA TYR A 61 -8.41 -8.23 7.01
C TYR A 61 -7.93 -9.03 5.81
N LEU A 62 -6.66 -8.87 5.49
CA LEU A 62 -6.04 -9.55 4.35
C LEU A 62 -5.43 -10.89 4.71
N SER A 63 -5.25 -11.16 6.00
CA SER A 63 -4.59 -12.36 6.46
C SER A 63 -4.93 -12.59 7.92
N GLU A 64 -4.84 -13.83 8.37
CA GLU A 64 -4.95 -14.18 9.78
C GLU A 64 -3.58 -14.32 10.43
N ILE A 65 -2.53 -13.90 9.73
CA ILE A 65 -1.17 -13.88 10.25
C ILE A 65 -0.83 -12.44 10.61
N THR A 66 -0.41 -12.21 11.83
CA THR A 66 -0.10 -10.87 12.32
C THR A 66 1.18 -10.33 11.68
N ILE A 67 1.25 -9.01 11.57
CA ILE A 67 2.42 -8.32 11.05
C ILE A 67 3.58 -8.44 12.04
N THR A 68 4.75 -8.80 11.53
CA THR A 68 5.97 -8.93 12.32
C THR A 68 6.93 -7.78 12.07
N ARG A 69 7.95 -7.65 12.91
CA ARG A 69 9.01 -6.67 12.69
C ARG A 69 9.72 -6.90 11.35
N ALA A 70 9.91 -8.16 10.99
CA ALA A 70 10.54 -8.52 9.72
C ALA A 70 9.71 -8.05 8.54
N ASP A 71 8.39 -8.18 8.63
CA ASP A 71 7.48 -7.67 7.59
C ASP A 71 7.64 -6.17 7.40
N LEU A 72 7.64 -5.43 8.50
CA LEU A 72 7.77 -3.98 8.45
C LEU A 72 9.14 -3.56 7.92
N GLN A 73 10.19 -4.23 8.37
CA GLN A 73 11.55 -3.91 7.92
C GLN A 73 11.71 -4.16 6.42
N ALA A 74 11.16 -5.25 5.91
CA ALA A 74 11.20 -5.54 4.48
C ALA A 74 10.50 -4.45 3.67
N CYS A 75 9.38 -3.95 4.17
CA CYS A 75 8.68 -2.83 3.52
C CYS A 75 9.53 -1.56 3.53
N VAL A 76 10.09 -1.23 4.68
CA VAL A 76 10.94 -0.03 4.85
C VAL A 76 12.14 -0.09 3.90
N ASP A 77 12.75 -1.25 3.77
CA ASP A 77 13.90 -1.44 2.88
C ASP A 77 13.54 -1.15 1.42
N ARG A 78 12.32 -1.49 1.02
CA ARG A 78 11.84 -1.22 -0.34
C ARG A 78 11.41 0.22 -0.56
N ILE A 79 10.88 0.84 0.50
CA ILE A 79 10.40 2.22 0.43
C ILE A 79 11.57 3.21 0.42
N GLY A 80 12.56 2.98 1.24
CA GLY A 80 13.69 3.88 1.42
C GLY A 80 13.50 4.82 2.60
N SER A 81 13.87 6.09 2.44
CA SER A 81 13.90 7.05 3.53
C SER A 81 12.55 7.71 3.76
N PHE A 82 12.23 7.91 5.04
CA PHE A 82 11.08 8.72 5.45
C PHE A 82 11.54 10.14 5.76
N SER A 83 10.68 11.10 5.45
CA SER A 83 10.92 12.51 5.80
C SER A 83 10.77 12.73 7.30
N GLY A 84 11.11 13.94 7.77
CA GLY A 84 11.01 14.28 9.19
C GLY A 84 9.63 14.16 9.79
N ASP A 85 8.58 14.18 8.97
CA ASP A 85 7.20 14.00 9.40
C ASP A 85 6.71 12.55 9.27
N ASN A 86 7.63 11.59 9.13
CA ASN A 86 7.35 10.15 9.03
C ASN A 86 6.51 9.78 7.81
N ARG A 87 6.76 10.44 6.69
CA ARG A 87 6.09 10.17 5.42
C ARG A 87 7.08 9.87 4.33
N ALA A 88 6.66 9.03 3.40
CA ALA A 88 7.43 8.72 2.20
C ALA A 88 6.48 8.62 1.02
N GLY A 89 6.97 8.96 -0.15
CA GLY A 89 6.25 8.74 -1.39
C GLY A 89 6.86 7.60 -2.17
N ILE A 90 6.17 7.15 -3.19
CA ILE A 90 6.71 6.23 -4.17
C ILE A 90 6.92 7.03 -5.44
N GLU A 91 8.15 7.01 -5.95
CA GLU A 91 8.56 7.81 -7.10
C GLU A 91 7.61 7.63 -8.28
N ARG A 92 7.25 8.75 -8.91
CA ARG A 92 6.36 8.80 -10.08
C ARG A 92 4.93 8.36 -9.80
N THR A 93 4.53 8.32 -8.55
CA THR A 93 3.16 8.01 -8.17
C THR A 93 2.64 9.06 -7.20
N LEU A 94 1.33 9.00 -6.95
CA LEU A 94 0.69 9.81 -5.92
C LEU A 94 0.50 9.04 -4.61
N HIS A 95 1.00 7.82 -4.56
CA HIS A 95 0.91 7.02 -3.34
C HIS A 95 1.72 7.62 -2.22
N ARG A 96 1.22 7.48 -1.00
CA ARG A 96 1.91 7.96 0.20
C ARG A 96 1.93 6.89 1.26
N ILE A 97 3.05 6.83 1.96
CA ILE A 97 3.24 5.89 3.05
C ILE A 97 3.56 6.69 4.30
N SER A 98 2.83 6.41 5.37
CA SER A 98 3.09 6.98 6.67
C SER A 98 3.60 5.89 7.60
N CYS A 99 4.55 6.22 8.45
CA CYS A 99 4.99 5.28 9.48
C CYS A 99 4.63 5.76 10.87
N LEU A 100 4.39 4.80 11.76
CA LEU A 100 4.18 5.04 13.17
C LEU A 100 5.40 4.51 13.90
N ARG A 101 5.99 5.33 14.76
CA ARG A 101 7.17 4.95 15.54
C ARG A 101 6.81 4.84 17.02
N ASN A 102 7.50 3.94 17.73
CA ASN A 102 7.41 3.87 19.18
C ASN A 102 8.35 4.90 19.81
N ARG A 103 8.44 4.86 21.15
CA ARG A 103 9.25 5.83 21.89
C ARG A 103 10.74 5.76 21.58
N THR A 104 11.23 4.59 21.16
CA THR A 104 12.64 4.40 20.82
C THR A 104 12.94 4.68 19.35
N GLY A 105 11.93 5.11 18.58
CA GLY A 105 12.11 5.46 17.19
C GLY A 105 11.95 4.30 16.21
N GLU A 106 11.58 3.12 16.70
CA GLU A 106 11.36 1.96 15.83
C GLU A 106 10.02 2.08 15.11
N ILE A 107 9.99 1.70 13.84
CA ILE A 107 8.75 1.68 13.08
C ILE A 107 7.91 0.49 13.52
N ILE A 108 6.71 0.76 14.03
CA ILE A 108 5.78 -0.24 14.51
C ILE A 108 4.49 -0.28 13.69
N GLY A 109 4.37 0.54 12.68
CA GLY A 109 3.22 0.53 11.80
C GLY A 109 3.49 1.26 10.51
N LEU A 110 2.82 0.83 9.45
CA LEU A 110 2.86 1.46 8.14
C LEU A 110 1.45 1.57 7.61
N THR A 111 1.12 2.72 7.05
CA THR A 111 -0.12 2.93 6.33
C THR A 111 0.23 3.34 4.91
N CYS A 112 -0.15 2.50 3.96
CA CYS A 112 0.12 2.73 2.54
C CYS A 112 -1.17 3.24 1.89
N ARG A 113 -1.19 4.51 1.55
CA ARG A 113 -2.37 5.16 0.98
C ARG A 113 -2.28 5.21 -0.53
N VAL A 114 -3.32 4.72 -1.19
CA VAL A 114 -3.40 4.75 -2.64
C VAL A 114 -3.69 6.16 -3.09
N GLY A 115 -2.81 6.71 -3.91
CA GLY A 115 -3.01 8.01 -4.54
C GLY A 115 -3.44 7.80 -5.98
N ARG A 116 -4.47 8.55 -6.39
CA ARG A 116 -4.98 8.48 -7.76
C ARG A 116 -5.06 9.88 -8.34
N ALA A 117 -4.56 10.00 -9.57
CA ALA A 117 -4.75 11.23 -10.31
C ALA A 117 -6.16 11.24 -10.90
N VAL A 118 -6.76 12.42 -10.94
CA VAL A 118 -8.04 12.62 -11.61
C VAL A 118 -7.74 13.18 -13.00
N TYR A 119 -8.06 12.41 -14.01
CA TYR A 119 -7.82 12.79 -15.40
C TYR A 119 -9.12 13.17 -16.09
N GLY A 120 -8.99 14.07 -17.05
CA GLY A 120 -10.02 14.25 -18.07
C GLY A 120 -11.33 14.88 -17.63
N THR A 121 -11.28 15.73 -16.68
CA THR A 121 -12.49 16.47 -16.35
C THR A 121 -12.64 17.73 -17.17
#